data_4e5ee677c817594d56896f9b677b364d
#
_entry.id   4e5ee677c817594d56896f9b677b364d
#
_cell.length_a   1.000
_cell.length_b   1.000
_cell.length_c   1.000
_cell.angle_alpha   90.00
_cell.angle_beta   90.00
_cell.angle_gamma   90.00
#
_symmetry.space_group_name_H-M   'P 1'
#
loop_
_entity.id
_entity.type
_entity.pdbx_description
1 polymer ?
#
loop_
_entity_poly.entity_id
_entity_poly.type
_entity_poly.pdbx_seq_one_letter_code
_entity_poly.pdbx_strand_id
1 'polypeptide(L)'
;MVACAVLTVWVQRRALGGFFALDDLVIMEEVVGLREAAPRLWRLISRTLFFGAAVPLFGPNALPYHVVSLALHVLNVTLLFRFVRGRAHSTTAAVVAAGLFGASRLHFSALGSVATIGEPLALAFTLGAFLLHERGGRARRIAPLLFACAVLSKESVVLLPAVLLLPGAGGASFRERLRHAMPMLLLSALFAIALVVSSVGGAHLGGEAYARAYGGNLFANLMTYTRWVVDPRDAFPGQVSAIDPRAVPIGALATVVLLALVWVARRAALPPAFGAPWWLLALLPVLPLVHHSYLYYLYVPFAGLAMVAGGVVGWVERLAAGRAHRGTPIGVHLVRLAAVAIVIAHAARADDMLDVRYTTRMRGTGIALDPDLRKSEIARHAYDAVGKKLAGGHGKVAFLLPSSLRTIYSTATGERIRAAVPDSGSYTMLAGALDDGRGLRALIPGVDSAAFLSAWTPGYADFEIFSQSSTGQCFALGRGADGFALAGASLIGSGDVLPARELLAGALGEFPDHAPLRYQYARTFYFTGDSAAMRRELGELLRRAPGDPLAERVRESGLAATP
;
A
#
# COMPACT_ATOMS: atom_id res chain seq x y z
N MET A 1 18.41 -11.68 -19.80
CA MET A 1 17.90 -11.92 -18.43
C MET A 1 18.52 -10.96 -17.42
N VAL A 2 19.85 -10.94 -17.23
CA VAL A 2 20.49 -9.99 -16.27
C VAL A 2 20.07 -8.54 -16.52
N ALA A 3 20.10 -8.07 -17.77
CA ALA A 3 19.65 -6.71 -18.11
C ALA A 3 18.18 -6.44 -17.69
N CYS A 4 17.27 -7.40 -17.86
CA CYS A 4 15.89 -7.27 -17.40
C CYS A 4 15.82 -7.15 -15.87
N ALA A 5 16.62 -7.95 -15.13
CA ALA A 5 16.66 -7.87 -13.67
C ALA A 5 17.23 -6.52 -13.17
N VAL A 6 18.31 -6.04 -13.77
CA VAL A 6 18.88 -4.71 -13.45
C VAL A 6 17.87 -3.59 -13.73
N LEU A 7 17.22 -3.64 -14.89
CA LEU A 7 16.18 -2.68 -15.28
C LEU A 7 15.00 -2.70 -14.29
N THR A 8 14.58 -3.89 -13.87
CA THR A 8 13.53 -4.09 -12.86
C THR A 8 13.91 -3.42 -11.54
N VAL A 9 15.10 -3.70 -11.01
CA VAL A 9 15.58 -3.09 -9.76
C VAL A 9 15.65 -1.57 -9.89
N TRP A 10 16.15 -1.06 -11.02
CA TRP A 10 16.23 0.37 -11.25
C TRP A 10 14.86 1.06 -11.24
N VAL A 11 13.88 0.53 -11.95
CA VAL A 11 12.52 1.11 -12.02
C VAL A 11 11.81 1.01 -10.67
N GLN A 12 11.94 -0.13 -9.97
CA GLN A 12 11.20 -0.40 -8.72
C GLN A 12 11.96 0.06 -7.46
N ARG A 13 13.14 0.67 -7.56
CA ARG A 13 14.00 1.06 -6.42
C ARG A 13 13.29 1.90 -5.37
N ARG A 14 12.32 2.74 -5.80
CA ARG A 14 11.57 3.63 -4.90
C ARG A 14 10.71 2.87 -3.88
N ALA A 15 10.32 1.64 -4.18
CA ALA A 15 9.59 0.80 -3.24
C ALA A 15 10.39 0.50 -1.96
N LEU A 16 11.74 0.49 -2.03
CA LEU A 16 12.62 0.30 -0.87
C LEU A 16 12.50 1.42 0.18
N GLY A 17 11.99 2.59 -0.21
CA GLY A 17 11.74 3.71 0.68
C GLY A 17 10.39 3.63 1.41
N GLY A 18 9.56 2.62 1.19
CA GLY A 18 8.27 2.45 1.84
C GLY A 18 8.37 2.28 3.36
N PHE A 19 7.25 2.54 4.05
CA PHE A 19 7.07 2.23 5.46
C PHE A 19 5.75 1.46 5.64
N PHE A 20 5.53 0.92 6.83
CA PHE A 20 4.29 0.20 7.14
C PHE A 20 3.07 1.12 7.19
N ALA A 21 1.93 0.62 6.75
CA ALA A 21 0.64 1.29 6.91
C ALA A 21 -0.52 0.30 6.78
N LEU A 22 -1.66 0.61 7.38
CA LEU A 22 -2.91 -0.16 7.22
C LEU A 22 -2.72 -1.68 7.44
N ASP A 23 -2.95 -2.46 6.38
CA ASP A 23 -2.91 -3.93 6.41
C ASP A 23 -1.56 -4.48 6.88
N ASP A 24 -0.45 -3.76 6.64
CA ASP A 24 0.87 -4.14 7.14
C ASP A 24 0.86 -4.19 8.67
N LEU A 25 0.29 -3.15 9.31
CA LEU A 25 0.20 -3.03 10.76
C LEU A 25 -0.78 -4.04 11.36
N VAL A 26 -1.94 -4.23 10.71
CA VAL A 26 -2.93 -5.24 11.12
C VAL A 26 -2.30 -6.64 11.20
N ILE A 27 -1.45 -6.99 10.23
CA ILE A 27 -0.78 -8.29 10.24
C ILE A 27 0.30 -8.35 11.34
N MET A 28 1.05 -7.26 11.54
CA MET A 28 2.05 -7.19 12.62
C MET A 28 1.38 -7.32 13.99
N GLU A 29 0.23 -6.66 14.21
CA GLU A 29 -0.56 -6.77 15.44
C GLU A 29 -0.98 -8.21 15.74
N GLU A 30 -1.39 -8.97 14.70
CA GLU A 30 -1.70 -10.40 14.86
C GLU A 30 -0.49 -11.21 15.30
N VAL A 31 0.70 -10.93 14.73
CA VAL A 31 1.93 -11.65 15.05
C VAL A 31 2.42 -11.35 16.48
N VAL A 32 2.29 -10.08 16.92
CA VAL A 32 2.72 -9.69 18.28
C VAL A 32 1.62 -9.89 19.35
N GLY A 33 0.46 -10.43 18.97
CA GLY A 33 -0.63 -10.77 19.91
C GLY A 33 -1.50 -9.59 20.36
N LEU A 34 -1.42 -8.44 19.68
CA LEU A 34 -2.28 -7.28 19.93
C LEU A 34 -3.67 -7.40 19.28
N ARG A 35 -3.80 -8.31 18.35
CA ARG A 35 -5.04 -8.64 17.64
C ARG A 35 -5.19 -10.15 17.53
N GLU A 36 -6.41 -10.65 17.66
CA GLU A 36 -6.69 -12.05 17.45
C GLU A 36 -6.45 -12.43 15.98
N ALA A 37 -5.60 -13.44 15.77
CA ALA A 37 -5.30 -13.95 14.45
C ALA A 37 -6.46 -14.80 13.93
N ALA A 38 -7.16 -14.33 12.90
CA ALA A 38 -8.17 -15.15 12.24
C ALA A 38 -7.49 -16.31 11.48
N PRO A 39 -7.87 -17.58 11.72
CA PRO A 39 -7.32 -18.71 10.98
C PRO A 39 -7.70 -18.59 9.50
N ARG A 40 -6.74 -18.28 8.64
CA ARG A 40 -6.95 -18.07 7.20
C ARG A 40 -6.10 -19.03 6.40
N LEU A 41 -6.66 -20.18 6.08
CA LEU A 41 -5.96 -21.20 5.31
C LEU A 41 -5.45 -20.68 3.96
N TRP A 42 -6.22 -19.81 3.29
CA TRP A 42 -5.90 -19.26 1.97
C TRP A 42 -4.82 -18.15 1.93
N ARG A 43 -4.26 -17.79 3.09
CA ARG A 43 -3.10 -16.87 3.20
C ARG A 43 -2.08 -17.41 4.19
N LEU A 44 -2.05 -18.73 4.37
CA LEU A 44 -1.16 -19.39 5.31
C LEU A 44 0.31 -19.02 5.03
N ILE A 45 0.74 -19.05 3.77
CA ILE A 45 2.14 -18.77 3.43
C ILE A 45 2.45 -17.28 3.51
N SER A 46 1.64 -16.44 2.88
CA SER A 46 1.94 -15.01 2.80
C SER A 46 1.66 -14.23 4.08
N ARG A 47 0.69 -14.66 4.89
CA ARG A 47 0.33 -13.95 6.13
C ARG A 47 0.92 -14.63 7.37
N THR A 48 0.63 -15.91 7.57
CA THR A 48 1.03 -16.59 8.81
C THR A 48 2.52 -16.94 8.81
N LEU A 49 3.00 -17.65 7.78
CA LEU A 49 4.39 -18.13 7.78
C LEU A 49 5.39 -17.01 7.47
N PHE A 50 5.12 -16.19 6.45
CA PHE A 50 6.03 -15.10 6.11
C PHE A 50 6.17 -14.08 7.23
N PHE A 51 5.04 -13.51 7.72
CA PHE A 51 5.12 -12.50 8.78
C PHE A 51 5.51 -13.12 10.13
N GLY A 52 5.09 -14.35 10.43
CA GLY A 52 5.54 -15.08 11.62
C GLY A 52 7.05 -15.25 11.69
N ALA A 53 7.73 -15.34 10.53
CA ALA A 53 9.18 -15.36 10.45
C ALA A 53 9.79 -13.96 10.34
N ALA A 54 9.21 -13.07 9.54
CA ALA A 54 9.78 -11.77 9.21
C ALA A 54 9.70 -10.78 10.40
N VAL A 55 8.59 -10.76 11.15
CA VAL A 55 8.42 -9.84 12.28
C VAL A 55 9.45 -10.07 13.38
N PRO A 56 9.71 -11.29 13.86
CA PRO A 56 10.79 -11.53 14.82
C PRO A 56 12.19 -11.23 14.29
N LEU A 57 12.41 -11.38 12.97
CA LEU A 57 13.74 -11.17 12.35
C LEU A 57 14.03 -9.70 12.05
N PHE A 58 13.05 -8.95 11.57
CA PHE A 58 13.24 -7.60 11.02
C PHE A 58 12.65 -6.52 11.92
N GLY A 59 11.72 -6.87 12.81
CA GLY A 59 11.03 -5.93 13.71
C GLY A 59 10.38 -4.78 12.96
N PRO A 60 10.51 -3.54 13.47
CA PRO A 60 9.93 -2.34 12.88
C PRO A 60 10.71 -1.76 11.69
N ASN A 61 11.80 -2.42 11.25
CA ASN A 61 12.56 -1.99 10.08
C ASN A 61 11.86 -2.43 8.80
N ALA A 62 11.24 -1.51 8.06
CA ALA A 62 10.50 -1.82 6.83
C ALA A 62 11.40 -2.24 5.65
N LEU A 63 12.65 -1.77 5.60
CA LEU A 63 13.55 -2.01 4.47
C LEU A 63 13.75 -3.49 4.12
N PRO A 64 14.05 -4.42 5.06
CA PRO A 64 14.21 -5.83 4.74
C PRO A 64 12.96 -6.47 4.11
N TYR A 65 11.76 -6.08 4.53
CA TYR A 65 10.52 -6.58 3.94
C TYR A 65 10.40 -6.17 2.47
N HIS A 66 10.68 -4.90 2.15
CA HIS A 66 10.67 -4.40 0.78
C HIS A 66 11.79 -5.03 -0.08
N VAL A 67 12.96 -5.30 0.52
CA VAL A 67 14.04 -6.03 -0.16
C VAL A 67 13.58 -7.45 -0.54
N VAL A 68 12.89 -8.16 0.34
CA VAL A 68 12.32 -9.49 0.04
C VAL A 68 11.26 -9.38 -1.07
N SER A 69 10.37 -8.39 -1.02
CA SER A 69 9.35 -8.17 -2.06
C SER A 69 9.99 -7.89 -3.42
N LEU A 70 11.01 -7.05 -3.49
CA LEU A 70 11.75 -6.76 -4.71
C LEU A 70 12.54 -7.97 -5.23
N ALA A 71 13.17 -8.74 -4.33
CA ALA A 71 13.88 -9.97 -4.70
C ALA A 71 12.94 -11.02 -5.29
N LEU A 72 11.75 -11.19 -4.72
CA LEU A 72 10.69 -12.04 -5.27
C LEU A 72 10.21 -11.54 -6.64
N HIS A 73 10.12 -10.22 -6.82
CA HIS A 73 9.76 -9.64 -8.12
C HIS A 73 10.82 -9.95 -9.18
N VAL A 74 12.11 -9.80 -8.87
CA VAL A 74 13.22 -10.17 -9.76
C VAL A 74 13.22 -11.68 -10.05
N LEU A 75 12.90 -12.51 -9.05
CA LEU A 75 12.69 -13.95 -9.25
C LEU A 75 11.55 -14.21 -10.25
N ASN A 76 10.43 -13.52 -10.11
CA ASN A 76 9.29 -13.63 -11.03
C ASN A 76 9.65 -13.22 -12.45
N VAL A 77 10.41 -12.14 -12.64
CA VAL A 77 10.96 -11.74 -13.95
C VAL A 77 11.82 -12.87 -14.56
N THR A 78 12.63 -13.50 -13.74
CA THR A 78 13.49 -14.62 -14.16
C THR A 78 12.68 -15.87 -14.53
N LEU A 79 11.69 -16.21 -13.72
CA LEU A 79 10.81 -17.36 -13.97
C LEU A 79 9.94 -17.12 -15.21
N LEU A 80 9.41 -15.92 -15.38
CA LEU A 80 8.63 -15.53 -16.56
C LEU A 80 9.50 -15.58 -17.84
N PHE A 81 10.73 -15.06 -17.78
CA PHE A 81 11.69 -15.19 -18.88
C PHE A 81 11.90 -16.65 -19.29
N ARG A 82 12.16 -17.54 -18.33
CA ARG A 82 12.37 -18.97 -18.59
C ARG A 82 11.13 -19.62 -19.17
N PHE A 83 9.96 -19.30 -18.63
CA PHE A 83 8.68 -19.85 -19.08
C PHE A 83 8.36 -19.44 -20.51
N VAL A 84 8.47 -18.14 -20.83
CA VAL A 84 8.23 -17.65 -22.19
C VAL A 84 9.27 -18.18 -23.17
N ARG A 85 10.54 -18.20 -22.79
CA ARG A 85 11.61 -18.75 -23.65
C ARG A 85 11.37 -20.22 -24.01
N GLY A 86 10.94 -21.03 -23.04
CA GLY A 86 10.62 -22.45 -23.26
C GLY A 86 9.45 -22.63 -24.24
N ARG A 87 8.41 -21.83 -24.10
CA ARG A 87 7.21 -21.94 -24.94
C ARG A 87 7.31 -21.26 -26.32
N ALA A 88 7.95 -20.11 -26.39
CA ALA A 88 8.07 -19.34 -27.63
C ALA A 88 9.26 -19.79 -28.48
N HIS A 89 10.20 -20.55 -27.92
CA HIS A 89 11.50 -20.85 -28.55
C HIS A 89 12.20 -19.60 -29.07
N SER A 90 11.97 -18.44 -28.43
CA SER A 90 12.52 -17.12 -28.80
C SER A 90 13.04 -16.40 -27.55
N THR A 91 14.32 -16.05 -27.56
CA THR A 91 14.94 -15.24 -26.53
C THR A 91 14.39 -13.80 -26.57
N THR A 92 14.11 -13.27 -27.77
CA THR A 92 13.55 -11.94 -27.97
C THR A 92 12.15 -11.83 -27.32
N ALA A 93 11.29 -12.83 -27.55
CA ALA A 93 9.98 -12.92 -26.90
C ALA A 93 10.10 -12.91 -25.37
N ALA A 94 11.05 -13.69 -24.84
CA ALA A 94 11.28 -13.79 -23.40
C ALA A 94 11.83 -12.47 -22.79
N VAL A 95 12.71 -11.76 -23.49
CA VAL A 95 13.22 -10.44 -23.08
C VAL A 95 12.11 -9.41 -23.03
N VAL A 96 11.24 -9.37 -24.05
CA VAL A 96 10.11 -8.43 -24.09
C VAL A 96 9.13 -8.72 -22.95
N ALA A 97 8.70 -9.98 -22.77
CA ALA A 97 7.76 -10.35 -21.72
C ALA A 97 8.33 -10.04 -20.33
N ALA A 98 9.57 -10.45 -20.05
CA ALA A 98 10.22 -10.24 -18.77
C ALA A 98 10.52 -8.75 -18.51
N GLY A 99 10.94 -8.00 -19.52
CA GLY A 99 11.25 -6.58 -19.42
C GLY A 99 10.01 -5.72 -19.18
N LEU A 100 8.94 -5.96 -19.94
CA LEU A 100 7.66 -5.25 -19.74
C LEU A 100 7.04 -5.57 -18.37
N PHE A 101 7.09 -6.84 -17.95
CA PHE A 101 6.60 -7.23 -16.63
C PHE A 101 7.44 -6.58 -15.53
N GLY A 102 8.75 -6.74 -15.55
CA GLY A 102 9.63 -6.27 -14.48
C GLY A 102 9.64 -4.75 -14.30
N ALA A 103 9.61 -4.01 -15.42
CA ALA A 103 9.69 -2.55 -15.41
C ALA A 103 8.32 -1.86 -15.41
N SER A 104 7.23 -2.53 -15.02
CA SER A 104 5.90 -1.94 -15.08
C SER A 104 5.58 -1.08 -13.85
N ARG A 105 5.05 0.13 -14.07
CA ARG A 105 4.50 0.98 -13.01
C ARG A 105 3.32 0.37 -12.24
N LEU A 106 2.66 -0.63 -12.84
CA LEU A 106 1.50 -1.30 -12.24
C LEU A 106 1.84 -2.11 -11.00
N HIS A 107 3.13 -2.40 -10.78
CA HIS A 107 3.59 -3.11 -9.58
C HIS A 107 3.82 -2.21 -8.36
N PHE A 108 3.57 -0.90 -8.49
CA PHE A 108 3.73 0.08 -7.43
C PHE A 108 3.10 -0.37 -6.10
N SER A 109 1.79 -0.67 -6.11
CA SER A 109 1.06 -1.06 -4.89
C SER A 109 1.47 -2.46 -4.40
N ALA A 110 1.78 -3.39 -5.33
CA ALA A 110 2.19 -4.75 -4.97
C ALA A 110 3.60 -4.83 -4.35
N LEU A 111 4.46 -3.83 -4.60
CA LEU A 111 5.82 -3.77 -4.05
C LEU A 111 5.95 -2.71 -2.94
N GLY A 112 5.05 -1.73 -2.91
CA GLY A 112 5.06 -0.63 -1.95
C GLY A 112 4.38 -0.95 -0.61
N SER A 113 3.51 -1.96 -0.54
CA SER A 113 2.92 -2.49 0.70
C SER A 113 3.49 -3.87 1.00
N VAL A 114 3.85 -4.12 2.25
CA VAL A 114 4.39 -5.41 2.68
C VAL A 114 3.29 -6.47 2.76
N ALA A 115 2.06 -6.09 3.12
CA ALA A 115 0.90 -6.98 3.19
C ALA A 115 0.55 -7.64 1.85
N THR A 116 0.98 -7.04 0.74
CA THR A 116 0.75 -7.58 -0.61
C THR A 116 1.77 -8.60 -1.08
N ILE A 117 2.71 -9.01 -0.22
CA ILE A 117 3.74 -10.03 -0.50
C ILE A 117 3.15 -11.34 -1.08
N GLY A 118 1.88 -11.59 -0.80
CA GLY A 118 1.14 -12.74 -1.35
C GLY A 118 1.09 -12.77 -2.88
N GLU A 119 1.06 -11.61 -3.56
CA GLU A 119 1.03 -11.55 -5.02
C GLU A 119 2.35 -12.03 -5.65
N PRO A 120 3.54 -11.50 -5.26
CA PRO A 120 4.80 -12.01 -5.79
C PRO A 120 5.09 -13.46 -5.39
N LEU A 121 4.71 -13.91 -4.19
CA LEU A 121 4.84 -15.32 -3.78
C LEU A 121 3.97 -16.25 -4.63
N ALA A 122 2.68 -15.91 -4.81
CA ALA A 122 1.76 -16.71 -5.60
C ALA A 122 2.23 -16.85 -7.06
N LEU A 123 2.71 -15.76 -7.67
CA LEU A 123 3.24 -15.80 -9.03
C LEU A 123 4.52 -16.65 -9.11
N ALA A 124 5.45 -16.51 -8.15
CA ALA A 124 6.69 -17.29 -8.13
C ALA A 124 6.40 -18.79 -8.05
N PHE A 125 5.52 -19.19 -7.14
CA PHE A 125 5.13 -20.59 -7.00
C PHE A 125 4.35 -21.09 -8.21
N THR A 126 3.47 -20.28 -8.82
CA THR A 126 2.73 -20.67 -10.03
C THR A 126 3.66 -20.87 -11.22
N LEU A 127 4.54 -19.91 -11.50
CA LEU A 127 5.51 -20.05 -12.60
C LEU A 127 6.48 -21.21 -12.35
N GLY A 128 6.92 -21.39 -11.11
CA GLY A 128 7.74 -22.54 -10.71
C GLY A 128 7.01 -23.87 -10.94
N ALA A 129 5.75 -23.98 -10.52
CA ALA A 129 4.91 -25.15 -10.75
C ALA A 129 4.74 -25.46 -12.24
N PHE A 130 4.48 -24.44 -13.06
CA PHE A 130 4.29 -24.62 -14.50
C PHE A 130 5.59 -25.01 -15.21
N LEU A 131 6.72 -24.44 -14.81
CA LEU A 131 8.04 -24.86 -15.34
C LEU A 131 8.37 -26.31 -14.98
N LEU A 132 8.06 -26.78 -13.75
CA LEU A 132 8.22 -28.18 -13.36
C LEU A 132 7.24 -29.10 -14.10
N HIS A 133 6.02 -28.64 -14.30
CA HIS A 133 5.01 -29.38 -15.09
C HIS A 133 5.49 -29.62 -16.53
N GLU A 134 6.07 -28.60 -17.16
CA GLU A 134 6.59 -28.69 -18.54
C GLU A 134 7.82 -29.59 -18.67
N ARG A 135 8.67 -29.65 -17.63
CA ARG A 135 9.82 -30.56 -17.62
C ARG A 135 9.45 -32.05 -17.67
N GLY A 136 8.23 -32.40 -17.24
CA GLY A 136 7.78 -33.77 -17.23
C GLY A 136 8.44 -34.65 -16.16
N GLY A 137 8.23 -35.95 -16.24
CA GLY A 137 8.89 -36.94 -15.37
C GLY A 137 8.65 -36.67 -13.85
N ARG A 138 9.69 -36.82 -13.05
CA ARG A 138 9.66 -36.60 -11.60
C ARG A 138 9.33 -35.13 -11.24
N ALA A 139 9.80 -34.18 -12.05
CA ALA A 139 9.54 -32.74 -11.81
C ALA A 139 8.06 -32.42 -11.87
N ARG A 140 7.31 -33.04 -12.79
CA ARG A 140 5.84 -32.86 -12.89
C ARG A 140 5.11 -33.30 -11.63
N ARG A 141 5.61 -34.31 -10.89
CA ARG A 141 4.98 -34.80 -9.65
C ARG A 141 5.11 -33.78 -8.51
N ILE A 142 6.13 -32.92 -8.54
CA ILE A 142 6.37 -31.87 -7.54
C ILE A 142 5.54 -30.61 -7.85
N ALA A 143 5.17 -30.38 -9.11
CA ALA A 143 4.44 -29.19 -9.53
C ALA A 143 3.15 -28.89 -8.72
N PRO A 144 2.31 -29.88 -8.37
CA PRO A 144 1.13 -29.64 -7.53
C PRO A 144 1.45 -29.11 -6.13
N LEU A 145 2.59 -29.50 -5.53
CA LEU A 145 3.02 -28.98 -4.22
C LEU A 145 3.38 -27.50 -4.30
N LEU A 146 4.11 -27.08 -5.35
CA LEU A 146 4.39 -25.66 -5.55
C LEU A 146 3.10 -24.88 -5.83
N PHE A 147 2.17 -25.48 -6.59
CA PHE A 147 0.89 -24.83 -6.85
C PHE A 147 0.03 -24.72 -5.59
N ALA A 148 0.07 -25.72 -4.69
CA ALA A 148 -0.54 -25.60 -3.36
C ALA A 148 0.06 -24.41 -2.57
N CYS A 149 1.38 -24.22 -2.61
CA CYS A 149 2.01 -23.03 -2.03
C CYS A 149 1.51 -21.73 -2.69
N ALA A 150 1.26 -21.73 -4.00
CA ALA A 150 0.75 -20.58 -4.71
C ALA A 150 -0.65 -20.16 -4.20
N VAL A 151 -1.59 -21.09 -4.14
CA VAL A 151 -2.96 -20.80 -3.67
C VAL A 151 -3.03 -20.49 -2.18
N LEU A 152 -2.13 -21.06 -1.36
CA LEU A 152 -1.97 -20.73 0.06
C LEU A 152 -1.25 -19.38 0.29
N SER A 153 -0.67 -18.79 -0.75
CA SER A 153 -0.11 -17.44 -0.73
C SER A 153 -1.15 -16.39 -1.12
N LYS A 154 -1.92 -16.66 -2.20
CA LYS A 154 -2.94 -15.74 -2.71
C LYS A 154 -3.96 -16.46 -3.59
N GLU A 155 -5.22 -16.10 -3.42
CA GLU A 155 -6.36 -16.67 -4.16
C GLU A 155 -6.40 -16.31 -5.65
N SER A 156 -5.69 -15.27 -6.09
CA SER A 156 -5.69 -14.77 -7.48
C SER A 156 -5.24 -15.80 -8.52
N VAL A 157 -4.49 -16.81 -8.11
CA VAL A 157 -3.91 -17.83 -9.01
C VAL A 157 -4.76 -19.09 -9.14
N VAL A 158 -5.87 -19.20 -8.38
CA VAL A 158 -6.64 -20.44 -8.24
C VAL A 158 -7.11 -21.04 -9.57
N LEU A 159 -7.45 -20.21 -10.56
CA LEU A 159 -7.95 -20.66 -11.87
C LEU A 159 -6.85 -20.89 -12.92
N LEU A 160 -5.60 -20.51 -12.63
CA LEU A 160 -4.52 -20.55 -13.61
C LEU A 160 -4.16 -21.95 -14.15
N PRO A 161 -4.30 -23.07 -13.41
CA PRO A 161 -4.06 -24.38 -14.00
C PRO A 161 -4.90 -24.71 -15.23
N ALA A 162 -6.06 -24.05 -15.41
CA ALA A 162 -6.87 -24.24 -16.61
C ALA A 162 -6.15 -23.84 -17.91
N VAL A 163 -5.16 -22.93 -17.85
CA VAL A 163 -4.36 -22.58 -19.05
C VAL A 163 -3.49 -23.73 -19.53
N LEU A 164 -3.19 -24.72 -18.69
CA LEU A 164 -2.43 -25.91 -19.07
C LEU A 164 -3.24 -26.85 -20.00
N LEU A 165 -4.55 -26.65 -20.06
CA LEU A 165 -5.43 -27.39 -20.99
C LEU A 165 -5.36 -26.85 -22.43
N LEU A 166 -4.80 -25.66 -22.62
CA LEU A 166 -4.64 -25.07 -23.95
C LEU A 166 -3.56 -25.82 -24.78
N PRO A 167 -3.69 -25.86 -26.10
CA PRO A 167 -2.70 -26.46 -26.97
C PRO A 167 -1.33 -25.80 -26.75
N GLY A 168 -0.31 -26.60 -26.50
CA GLY A 168 1.09 -26.18 -26.41
C GLY A 168 1.91 -26.72 -27.59
N ALA A 169 3.16 -26.30 -27.70
CA ALA A 169 4.08 -26.71 -28.77
C ALA A 169 4.36 -28.24 -28.82
N GLY A 170 4.00 -28.99 -27.77
CA GLY A 170 4.35 -30.42 -27.64
C GLY A 170 3.34 -31.41 -28.27
N GLY A 171 2.31 -30.96 -29.00
CA GLY A 171 1.41 -31.86 -29.72
C GLY A 171 0.55 -32.82 -28.87
N ALA A 172 0.60 -32.74 -27.54
CA ALA A 172 -0.16 -33.59 -26.63
C ALA A 172 -1.67 -33.46 -26.86
N SER A 173 -2.39 -34.57 -26.82
CA SER A 173 -3.85 -34.60 -26.91
C SER A 173 -4.51 -33.89 -25.72
N PHE A 174 -5.76 -33.44 -25.85
CA PHE A 174 -6.50 -32.84 -24.75
C PHE A 174 -6.58 -33.77 -23.52
N ARG A 175 -6.78 -35.07 -23.75
CA ARG A 175 -6.82 -36.07 -22.66
C ARG A 175 -5.50 -36.15 -21.89
N GLU A 176 -4.37 -36.10 -22.59
CA GLU A 176 -3.05 -36.10 -21.96
C GLU A 176 -2.81 -34.82 -21.14
N ARG A 177 -3.16 -33.64 -21.71
CA ARG A 177 -3.07 -32.37 -20.99
C ARG A 177 -3.93 -32.38 -19.75
N LEU A 178 -5.17 -32.83 -19.85
CA LEU A 178 -6.11 -32.96 -18.74
C LEU A 178 -5.55 -33.89 -17.65
N ARG A 179 -5.08 -35.11 -18.03
CA ARG A 179 -4.51 -36.07 -17.09
C ARG A 179 -3.31 -35.47 -16.34
N HIS A 180 -2.44 -34.76 -17.04
CA HIS A 180 -1.25 -34.15 -16.45
C HIS A 180 -1.54 -32.95 -15.58
N ALA A 181 -2.52 -32.11 -15.93
CA ALA A 181 -2.93 -30.94 -15.14
C ALA A 181 -3.88 -31.30 -13.99
N MET A 182 -4.49 -32.49 -14.02
CA MET A 182 -5.55 -32.93 -13.08
C MET A 182 -5.21 -32.67 -11.61
N PRO A 183 -4.00 -32.99 -11.09
CA PRO A 183 -3.69 -32.74 -9.68
C PRO A 183 -3.79 -31.26 -9.30
N MET A 184 -3.33 -30.34 -10.17
CA MET A 184 -3.45 -28.89 -9.92
C MET A 184 -4.89 -28.39 -10.10
N LEU A 185 -5.65 -28.94 -11.05
CA LEU A 185 -7.06 -28.63 -11.25
C LEU A 185 -7.92 -29.08 -10.07
N LEU A 186 -7.64 -30.25 -9.49
CA LEU A 186 -8.31 -30.73 -8.28
C LEU A 186 -8.00 -29.83 -7.07
N LEU A 187 -6.74 -29.41 -6.89
CA LEU A 187 -6.37 -28.42 -5.87
C LEU A 187 -7.11 -27.11 -6.09
N SER A 188 -7.21 -26.62 -7.32
CA SER A 188 -7.97 -25.42 -7.67
C SER A 188 -9.45 -25.57 -7.30
N ALA A 189 -10.07 -26.68 -7.66
CA ALA A 189 -11.48 -26.94 -7.36
C ALA A 189 -11.71 -27.02 -5.85
N LEU A 190 -10.89 -27.79 -5.12
CA LEU A 190 -10.98 -27.91 -3.67
C LEU A 190 -10.86 -26.55 -2.98
N PHE A 191 -9.87 -25.74 -3.39
CA PHE A 191 -9.65 -24.43 -2.83
C PHE A 191 -10.77 -23.44 -3.17
N ALA A 192 -11.28 -23.46 -4.41
CA ALA A 192 -12.41 -22.65 -4.83
C ALA A 192 -13.69 -23.01 -4.04
N ILE A 193 -13.95 -24.31 -3.84
CA ILE A 193 -15.09 -24.78 -3.01
C ILE A 193 -14.91 -24.28 -1.56
N ALA A 194 -13.72 -24.41 -0.98
CA ALA A 194 -13.46 -23.93 0.38
C ALA A 194 -13.69 -22.41 0.51
N LEU A 195 -13.30 -21.62 -0.49
CA LEU A 195 -13.57 -20.18 -0.54
C LEU A 195 -15.07 -19.88 -0.62
N VAL A 196 -15.81 -20.60 -1.44
CA VAL A 196 -17.26 -20.40 -1.58
C VAL A 196 -17.98 -20.79 -0.29
N VAL A 197 -17.67 -21.94 0.28
CA VAL A 197 -18.28 -22.42 1.55
C VAL A 197 -18.01 -21.45 2.69
N SER A 198 -16.78 -20.96 2.82
CA SER A 198 -16.43 -19.96 3.84
C SER A 198 -17.15 -18.62 3.64
N SER A 199 -17.47 -18.27 2.40
CA SER A 199 -18.21 -17.04 2.08
C SER A 199 -19.71 -17.16 2.40
N VAL A 200 -20.30 -18.35 2.20
CA VAL A 200 -21.73 -18.62 2.47
C VAL A 200 -21.98 -18.82 3.97
N GLY A 201 -21.02 -19.34 4.72
CA GLY A 201 -21.13 -19.63 6.15
C GLY A 201 -21.15 -18.40 7.08
N GLY A 202 -21.37 -17.19 6.57
CA GLY A 202 -21.49 -15.95 7.36
C GLY A 202 -20.16 -15.39 7.87
N ALA A 203 -19.04 -16.05 7.62
CA ALA A 203 -17.72 -15.47 7.80
C ALA A 203 -17.46 -14.50 6.63
N HIS A 204 -18.14 -13.35 6.64
CA HIS A 204 -17.88 -12.28 5.68
C HIS A 204 -16.42 -11.84 5.82
N LEU A 205 -15.57 -12.38 4.96
CA LEU A 205 -14.18 -12.00 4.85
C LEU A 205 -14.11 -10.55 4.39
N GLY A 206 -14.11 -9.61 5.34
CA GLY A 206 -13.88 -8.20 5.09
C GLY A 206 -15.10 -7.28 5.01
N GLY A 207 -16.31 -7.71 5.46
CA GLY A 207 -17.49 -6.85 5.51
C GLY A 207 -17.96 -6.34 4.14
N GLU A 208 -18.63 -5.19 4.10
CA GLU A 208 -19.15 -4.55 2.87
C GLU A 208 -18.08 -4.27 1.81
N ALA A 209 -16.81 -4.08 2.22
CA ALA A 209 -15.71 -3.82 1.29
C ALA A 209 -15.53 -4.95 0.26
N TYR A 210 -15.78 -6.21 0.65
CA TYR A 210 -15.68 -7.38 -0.24
C TYR A 210 -17.03 -7.83 -0.82
N ALA A 211 -18.03 -6.93 -0.82
CA ALA A 211 -19.31 -7.21 -1.47
C ALA A 211 -19.12 -7.61 -2.94
N ARG A 212 -19.85 -8.63 -3.37
CA ARG A 212 -19.77 -9.19 -4.73
C ARG A 212 -21.09 -9.02 -5.46
N ALA A 213 -21.01 -8.64 -6.73
CA ALA A 213 -22.13 -8.65 -7.64
C ALA A 213 -21.74 -9.33 -8.95
N TYR A 214 -22.72 -9.98 -9.56
CA TYR A 214 -22.54 -10.74 -10.79
C TYR A 214 -23.43 -10.14 -11.88
N GLY A 215 -22.94 -9.09 -12.55
CA GLY A 215 -23.68 -8.34 -13.55
C GLY A 215 -22.77 -7.44 -14.38
N GLY A 216 -23.23 -6.26 -14.72
CA GLY A 216 -22.47 -5.27 -15.50
C GLY A 216 -21.15 -4.81 -14.85
N ASN A 217 -21.04 -4.93 -13.53
CA ASN A 217 -19.81 -4.63 -12.79
C ASN A 217 -18.62 -5.52 -13.19
N LEU A 218 -18.84 -6.78 -13.58
CA LEU A 218 -17.79 -7.67 -14.09
C LEU A 218 -17.11 -7.05 -15.31
N PHE A 219 -17.91 -6.58 -16.26
CA PHE A 219 -17.43 -5.94 -17.47
C PHE A 219 -16.77 -4.60 -17.15
N ALA A 220 -17.38 -3.77 -16.31
CA ALA A 220 -16.84 -2.49 -15.91
C ALA A 220 -15.49 -2.60 -15.20
N ASN A 221 -15.34 -3.57 -14.29
CA ASN A 221 -14.07 -3.85 -13.62
C ASN A 221 -13.01 -4.33 -14.62
N LEU A 222 -13.37 -5.25 -15.54
CA LEU A 222 -12.44 -5.69 -16.58
C LEU A 222 -11.95 -4.52 -17.43
N MET A 223 -12.85 -3.60 -17.84
CA MET A 223 -12.49 -2.41 -18.61
C MET A 223 -11.61 -1.47 -17.79
N THR A 224 -11.88 -1.29 -16.50
CA THR A 224 -11.08 -0.47 -15.59
C THR A 224 -9.65 -1.01 -15.47
N TYR A 225 -9.49 -2.32 -15.19
CA TYR A 225 -8.16 -2.94 -15.12
C TYR A 225 -7.43 -2.87 -16.46
N THR A 226 -8.13 -3.07 -17.58
CA THR A 226 -7.53 -2.98 -18.92
C THR A 226 -7.07 -1.54 -19.20
N ARG A 227 -7.87 -0.53 -18.85
CA ARG A 227 -7.49 0.89 -18.97
C ARG A 227 -6.23 1.20 -18.18
N TRP A 228 -6.13 0.78 -16.92
CA TRP A 228 -4.93 1.03 -16.10
C TRP A 228 -3.66 0.48 -16.75
N VAL A 229 -3.77 -0.62 -17.47
CA VAL A 229 -2.63 -1.20 -18.22
C VAL A 229 -2.26 -0.34 -19.43
N VAL A 230 -3.25 0.06 -20.24
CA VAL A 230 -2.99 0.62 -21.58
C VAL A 230 -2.91 2.14 -21.60
N ASP A 231 -3.41 2.85 -20.59
CA ASP A 231 -3.34 4.31 -20.57
C ASP A 231 -1.93 4.80 -20.17
N PRO A 232 -1.13 5.29 -21.13
CA PRO A 232 0.23 5.71 -20.85
C PRO A 232 0.31 7.10 -20.20
N ARG A 233 -0.82 7.76 -19.95
CA ARG A 233 -0.90 9.11 -19.38
C ARG A 233 -1.27 9.07 -17.89
N ASP A 234 -1.84 7.99 -17.42
CA ASP A 234 -2.26 7.83 -16.04
C ASP A 234 -1.07 7.48 -15.14
N ALA A 235 -0.55 8.46 -14.42
CA ALA A 235 0.50 8.27 -13.42
C ALA A 235 -0.04 7.68 -12.12
N PHE A 236 -1.36 7.73 -11.90
CA PHE A 236 -2.03 7.30 -10.67
C PHE A 236 -3.10 6.22 -10.93
N PRO A 237 -2.79 5.12 -11.63
CA PRO A 237 -3.77 4.05 -11.80
C PRO A 237 -4.13 3.48 -10.42
N GLY A 238 -5.40 3.11 -10.25
CA GLY A 238 -5.88 2.50 -9.02
C GLY A 238 -6.38 3.47 -7.94
N GLN A 239 -6.36 4.79 -8.17
CA GLN A 239 -6.89 5.76 -7.21
C GLN A 239 -8.41 5.97 -7.26
N VAL A 240 -9.07 5.46 -8.27
CA VAL A 240 -10.52 5.64 -8.45
C VAL A 240 -11.25 4.43 -7.88
N SER A 241 -11.98 4.64 -6.79
CA SER A 241 -12.81 3.61 -6.14
C SER A 241 -14.15 3.38 -6.85
N ALA A 242 -14.56 4.28 -7.75
CA ALA A 242 -15.77 4.16 -8.55
C ALA A 242 -15.41 3.78 -10.00
N ILE A 243 -16.32 3.07 -10.67
CA ILE A 243 -16.21 2.77 -12.09
C ILE A 243 -16.12 4.08 -12.86
N ASP A 244 -14.94 4.37 -13.43
CA ASP A 244 -14.77 5.55 -14.27
C ASP A 244 -15.46 5.31 -15.62
N PRO A 245 -16.51 6.10 -15.98
CA PRO A 245 -17.20 5.94 -17.27
C PRO A 245 -16.26 6.05 -18.47
N ARG A 246 -15.13 6.77 -18.34
CA ARG A 246 -14.11 6.90 -19.38
C ARG A 246 -13.29 5.63 -19.57
N ALA A 247 -13.28 4.74 -18.57
CA ALA A 247 -12.59 3.45 -18.66
C ALA A 247 -13.26 2.53 -19.70
N VAL A 248 -14.58 2.63 -19.87
CA VAL A 248 -15.34 1.73 -20.73
C VAL A 248 -14.89 1.80 -22.20
N PRO A 249 -14.86 2.97 -22.88
CA PRO A 249 -14.43 3.01 -24.29
C PRO A 249 -12.98 2.63 -24.49
N ILE A 250 -12.07 3.08 -23.61
CA ILE A 250 -10.64 2.76 -23.71
C ILE A 250 -10.41 1.26 -23.45
N GLY A 251 -11.03 0.73 -22.40
CA GLY A 251 -10.94 -0.69 -22.05
C GLY A 251 -11.58 -1.57 -23.13
N ALA A 252 -12.71 -1.18 -23.71
CA ALA A 252 -13.36 -1.90 -24.82
C ALA A 252 -12.45 -1.95 -26.05
N LEU A 253 -11.89 -0.80 -26.46
CA LEU A 253 -10.95 -0.75 -27.57
C LEU A 253 -9.72 -1.64 -27.30
N ALA A 254 -9.13 -1.55 -26.13
CA ALA A 254 -7.97 -2.35 -25.75
C ALA A 254 -8.31 -3.85 -25.73
N THR A 255 -9.53 -4.23 -25.27
CA THR A 255 -10.01 -5.61 -25.29
C THR A 255 -10.17 -6.12 -26.71
N VAL A 256 -10.76 -5.32 -27.62
CA VAL A 256 -10.88 -5.66 -29.06
C VAL A 256 -9.50 -5.87 -29.67
N VAL A 257 -8.57 -4.97 -29.43
CA VAL A 257 -7.17 -5.09 -29.91
C VAL A 257 -6.52 -6.37 -29.35
N LEU A 258 -6.69 -6.66 -28.07
CA LEU A 258 -6.16 -7.87 -27.44
C LEU A 258 -6.73 -9.13 -28.09
N LEU A 259 -8.06 -9.18 -28.29
CA LEU A 259 -8.74 -10.30 -28.95
C LEU A 259 -8.28 -10.46 -30.41
N ALA A 260 -8.10 -9.36 -31.13
CA ALA A 260 -7.54 -9.38 -32.49
C ALA A 260 -6.10 -9.93 -32.51
N LEU A 261 -5.27 -9.50 -31.58
CA LEU A 261 -3.89 -10.02 -31.42
C LEU A 261 -3.89 -11.51 -31.09
N VAL A 262 -4.76 -11.97 -30.20
CA VAL A 262 -4.92 -13.39 -29.87
C VAL A 262 -5.42 -14.18 -31.08
N TRP A 263 -6.39 -13.63 -31.84
CA TRP A 263 -6.92 -14.27 -33.04
C TRP A 263 -5.85 -14.43 -34.13
N VAL A 264 -5.05 -13.40 -34.36
CA VAL A 264 -3.89 -13.47 -35.28
C VAL A 264 -2.86 -14.48 -34.77
N ALA A 265 -2.51 -14.41 -33.50
CA ALA A 265 -1.50 -15.24 -32.88
C ALA A 265 -1.88 -16.74 -32.77
N ARG A 266 -3.20 -17.08 -32.67
CA ARG A 266 -3.66 -18.48 -32.64
C ARG A 266 -3.28 -19.26 -33.90
N ARG A 267 -3.21 -18.59 -35.06
CA ARG A 267 -2.83 -19.22 -36.33
C ARG A 267 -1.35 -19.58 -36.39
N ALA A 268 -0.55 -19.02 -35.50
CA ALA A 268 0.88 -19.19 -35.46
C ALA A 268 1.37 -20.14 -34.34
N ALA A 269 0.45 -20.84 -33.65
CA ALA A 269 0.71 -21.75 -32.52
C ALA A 269 1.56 -21.13 -31.38
N LEU A 270 1.25 -19.90 -30.98
CA LEU A 270 2.12 -19.06 -30.16
C LEU A 270 1.65 -18.81 -28.73
N PRO A 271 2.60 -18.38 -27.85
CA PRO A 271 2.35 -17.94 -26.50
C PRO A 271 1.22 -16.91 -26.29
N PRO A 272 0.84 -16.04 -27.25
CA PRO A 272 -0.33 -15.18 -27.09
C PRO A 272 -1.62 -15.93 -26.77
N ALA A 273 -1.78 -17.13 -27.32
CA ALA A 273 -2.91 -18.00 -27.01
C ALA A 273 -2.95 -18.43 -25.54
N PHE A 274 -1.82 -18.36 -24.82
CA PHE A 274 -1.71 -18.69 -23.41
C PHE A 274 -1.84 -17.46 -22.51
N GLY A 275 -1.29 -16.34 -22.92
CA GLY A 275 -1.23 -15.11 -22.12
C GLY A 275 -2.59 -14.43 -21.91
N ALA A 276 -3.47 -14.43 -22.93
CA ALA A 276 -4.78 -13.81 -22.78
C ALA A 276 -5.72 -14.59 -21.85
N PRO A 277 -5.84 -15.93 -21.93
CA PRO A 277 -6.54 -16.71 -20.91
C PRO A 277 -5.93 -16.54 -19.51
N TRP A 278 -4.61 -16.46 -19.39
CA TRP A 278 -3.96 -16.14 -18.11
C TRP A 278 -4.47 -14.82 -17.53
N TRP A 279 -4.52 -13.75 -18.34
CA TRP A 279 -5.03 -12.43 -17.94
C TRP A 279 -6.45 -12.53 -17.39
N LEU A 280 -7.36 -13.17 -18.14
CA LEU A 280 -8.76 -13.30 -17.75
C LEU A 280 -8.94 -14.17 -16.51
N LEU A 281 -8.29 -15.34 -16.46
CA LEU A 281 -8.44 -16.27 -15.34
C LEU A 281 -7.85 -15.73 -14.04
N ALA A 282 -6.75 -14.97 -14.10
CA ALA A 282 -6.18 -14.35 -12.92
C ALA A 282 -7.01 -13.15 -12.42
N LEU A 283 -7.76 -12.45 -13.30
CA LEU A 283 -8.67 -11.37 -12.89
C LEU A 283 -10.03 -11.89 -12.41
N LEU A 284 -10.48 -13.05 -12.89
CA LEU A 284 -11.83 -13.55 -12.64
C LEU A 284 -12.22 -13.57 -11.15
N PRO A 285 -11.34 -13.93 -10.19
CA PRO A 285 -11.69 -13.91 -8.77
C PRO A 285 -12.01 -12.52 -8.20
N VAL A 286 -11.51 -11.45 -8.81
CA VAL A 286 -11.64 -10.05 -8.32
C VAL A 286 -12.64 -9.23 -9.13
N LEU A 287 -13.03 -9.67 -10.33
CA LEU A 287 -14.04 -8.97 -11.15
C LEU A 287 -15.40 -8.79 -10.46
N PRO A 288 -15.89 -9.73 -9.62
CA PRO A 288 -17.16 -9.57 -8.91
C PRO A 288 -17.15 -8.51 -7.80
N LEU A 289 -15.99 -8.05 -7.33
CA LEU A 289 -15.89 -7.09 -6.23
C LEU A 289 -16.46 -5.73 -6.63
N VAL A 290 -17.40 -5.18 -5.82
CA VAL A 290 -18.11 -3.94 -6.16
C VAL A 290 -17.32 -2.70 -5.71
N HIS A 291 -16.72 -2.76 -4.52
CA HIS A 291 -16.08 -1.61 -3.88
C HIS A 291 -14.56 -1.77 -3.72
N HIS A 292 -13.97 -2.77 -4.35
CA HIS A 292 -12.62 -3.20 -4.04
C HIS A 292 -11.78 -3.40 -5.30
N SER A 293 -11.52 -2.30 -6.04
CA SER A 293 -10.65 -2.31 -7.21
C SER A 293 -9.29 -1.73 -6.85
N TYR A 294 -8.27 -2.59 -6.72
CA TYR A 294 -6.92 -2.20 -6.33
C TYR A 294 -5.89 -2.54 -7.40
N LEU A 295 -4.85 -1.72 -7.47
CA LEU A 295 -3.78 -1.86 -8.46
C LEU A 295 -2.99 -3.16 -8.29
N TYR A 296 -2.77 -3.63 -7.06
CA TYR A 296 -2.01 -4.86 -6.80
C TYR A 296 -2.68 -6.12 -7.38
N TYR A 297 -4.00 -6.09 -7.62
CA TYR A 297 -4.67 -7.20 -8.34
C TYR A 297 -4.19 -7.39 -9.78
N LEU A 298 -3.49 -6.40 -10.35
CA LEU A 298 -2.90 -6.54 -11.68
C LEU A 298 -1.57 -7.28 -11.68
N TYR A 299 -0.95 -7.54 -10.51
CA TYR A 299 0.37 -8.13 -10.45
C TYR A 299 0.45 -9.48 -11.19
N VAL A 300 -0.39 -10.43 -10.84
CA VAL A 300 -0.42 -11.75 -11.46
C VAL A 300 -1.00 -11.71 -12.89
N PRO A 301 -2.14 -11.05 -13.15
CA PRO A 301 -2.71 -10.95 -14.49
C PRO A 301 -1.76 -10.32 -15.52
N PHE A 302 -1.04 -9.27 -15.16
CA PHE A 302 -0.16 -8.55 -16.09
C PHE A 302 0.94 -9.43 -16.68
N ALA A 303 1.38 -10.48 -15.99
CA ALA A 303 2.28 -11.47 -16.56
C ALA A 303 1.70 -12.10 -17.85
N GLY A 304 0.39 -12.32 -17.91
CA GLY A 304 -0.30 -12.79 -19.11
C GLY A 304 -0.21 -11.82 -20.29
N LEU A 305 -0.46 -10.53 -20.06
CA LEU A 305 -0.33 -9.52 -21.12
C LEU A 305 1.12 -9.35 -21.58
N ALA A 306 2.06 -9.42 -20.66
CA ALA A 306 3.48 -9.43 -21.00
C ALA A 306 3.86 -10.63 -21.88
N MET A 307 3.28 -11.83 -21.61
CA MET A 307 3.42 -13.01 -22.48
C MET A 307 2.83 -12.77 -23.87
N VAL A 308 1.66 -12.11 -23.97
CA VAL A 308 1.06 -11.75 -25.27
C VAL A 308 2.02 -10.86 -26.07
N ALA A 309 2.51 -9.79 -25.45
CA ALA A 309 3.42 -8.85 -26.11
C ALA A 309 4.72 -9.55 -26.58
N GLY A 310 5.35 -10.33 -25.71
CA GLY A 310 6.52 -11.11 -26.06
C GLY A 310 6.24 -12.11 -27.20
N GLY A 311 5.10 -12.78 -27.15
CA GLY A 311 4.67 -13.71 -28.19
C GLY A 311 4.47 -13.08 -29.56
N VAL A 312 3.87 -11.88 -29.60
CA VAL A 312 3.71 -11.09 -30.85
C VAL A 312 5.08 -10.75 -31.44
N VAL A 313 6.01 -10.26 -30.62
CA VAL A 313 7.38 -9.93 -31.07
C VAL A 313 8.12 -11.18 -31.59
N GLY A 314 8.01 -12.32 -30.86
CA GLY A 314 8.60 -13.58 -31.32
C GLY A 314 7.98 -14.11 -32.63
N TRP A 315 6.71 -13.83 -32.87
CA TRP A 315 6.04 -14.15 -34.13
C TRP A 315 6.58 -13.28 -35.28
N VAL A 316 6.70 -11.96 -35.08
CA VAL A 316 7.28 -11.03 -36.07
C VAL A 316 8.73 -11.40 -36.38
N GLU A 317 9.52 -11.79 -35.36
CA GLU A 317 10.89 -12.27 -35.55
C GLU A 317 10.95 -13.49 -36.48
N ARG A 318 10.04 -14.46 -36.31
CA ARG A 318 9.94 -15.64 -37.18
C ARG A 318 9.52 -15.30 -38.61
N LEU A 319 8.57 -14.39 -38.79
CA LEU A 319 8.19 -13.90 -40.13
C LEU A 319 9.36 -13.25 -40.84
N ALA A 320 10.15 -12.46 -40.13
CA ALA A 320 11.36 -11.85 -40.68
C ALA A 320 12.43 -12.91 -41.04
N ALA A 321 12.56 -13.97 -40.23
CA ALA A 321 13.50 -15.07 -40.51
C ALA A 321 13.07 -15.93 -41.71
N GLY A 322 11.79 -16.23 -41.84
CA GLY A 322 11.25 -17.07 -42.93
C GLY A 322 11.32 -16.46 -44.34
N ARG A 323 11.60 -15.15 -44.45
CA ARG A 323 11.78 -14.43 -45.73
C ARG A 323 13.23 -14.41 -46.21
N ALA A 324 14.17 -14.97 -45.47
CA ALA A 324 15.59 -14.95 -45.82
C ALA A 324 16.00 -16.22 -46.55
N HIS A 325 16.65 -16.06 -47.70
CA HIS A 325 17.15 -17.19 -48.45
C HIS A 325 18.58 -17.65 -48.06
N ARG A 326 19.38 -16.81 -47.41
CA ARG A 326 20.72 -17.12 -46.89
C ARG A 326 21.12 -16.16 -45.76
N GLY A 327 21.60 -16.71 -44.63
CA GLY A 327 22.12 -15.95 -43.48
C GLY A 327 21.05 -15.41 -42.55
N THR A 328 21.45 -14.74 -41.44
CA THR A 328 20.51 -14.03 -40.53
C THR A 328 20.05 -12.74 -41.20
N PRO A 329 18.75 -12.59 -41.51
CA PRO A 329 18.31 -11.43 -42.28
C PRO A 329 18.38 -10.15 -41.45
N ILE A 330 18.71 -9.02 -42.09
CA ILE A 330 18.66 -7.69 -41.47
C ILE A 330 17.34 -7.47 -40.71
N GLY A 331 16.21 -7.97 -41.26
CA GLY A 331 14.91 -7.88 -40.62
C GLY A 331 14.85 -8.49 -39.19
N VAL A 332 15.58 -9.57 -38.94
CA VAL A 332 15.64 -10.18 -37.60
C VAL A 332 16.39 -9.26 -36.62
N HIS A 333 17.50 -8.67 -37.07
CA HIS A 333 18.24 -7.71 -36.23
C HIS A 333 17.41 -6.46 -35.93
N LEU A 334 16.68 -5.94 -36.92
CA LEU A 334 15.77 -4.81 -36.72
C LEU A 334 14.65 -5.12 -35.70
N VAL A 335 14.06 -6.32 -35.77
CA VAL A 335 13.04 -6.75 -34.78
C VAL A 335 13.63 -6.83 -33.37
N ARG A 336 14.86 -7.37 -33.24
CA ARG A 336 15.56 -7.45 -31.94
C ARG A 336 15.88 -6.07 -31.38
N LEU A 337 16.38 -5.16 -32.20
CA LEU A 337 16.64 -3.77 -31.82
C LEU A 337 15.35 -3.06 -31.39
N ALA A 338 14.27 -3.20 -32.18
CA ALA A 338 12.97 -2.64 -31.84
C ALA A 338 12.43 -3.22 -30.52
N ALA A 339 12.60 -4.52 -30.28
CA ALA A 339 12.20 -5.16 -29.04
C ALA A 339 12.94 -4.58 -27.82
N VAL A 340 14.26 -4.39 -27.94
CA VAL A 340 15.07 -3.75 -26.88
C VAL A 340 14.63 -2.30 -26.67
N ALA A 341 14.43 -1.52 -27.75
CA ALA A 341 13.98 -0.14 -27.69
C ALA A 341 12.61 -0.01 -27.01
N ILE A 342 11.67 -0.91 -27.31
CA ILE A 342 10.34 -0.95 -26.67
C ILE A 342 10.48 -1.19 -25.14
N VAL A 343 11.32 -2.14 -24.72
CA VAL A 343 11.54 -2.43 -23.30
C VAL A 343 12.17 -1.23 -22.58
N ILE A 344 13.19 -0.60 -23.19
CA ILE A 344 13.84 0.58 -22.63
C ILE A 344 12.87 1.75 -22.53
N ALA A 345 12.12 2.03 -23.61
CA ALA A 345 11.13 3.11 -23.63
C ALA A 345 10.02 2.90 -22.60
N HIS A 346 9.55 1.65 -22.46
CA HIS A 346 8.58 1.28 -21.42
C HIS A 346 9.14 1.52 -20.00
N ALA A 347 10.37 1.10 -19.76
CA ALA A 347 11.03 1.27 -18.48
C ALA A 347 11.27 2.75 -18.13
N ALA A 348 11.76 3.53 -19.09
CA ALA A 348 11.95 4.97 -18.91
C ALA A 348 10.62 5.66 -18.59
N ARG A 349 9.58 5.35 -19.37
CA ARG A 349 8.24 5.90 -19.12
C ARG A 349 7.66 5.47 -17.76
N ALA A 350 7.87 4.23 -17.36
CA ALA A 350 7.43 3.74 -16.05
C ALA A 350 8.17 4.43 -14.91
N ASP A 351 9.48 4.67 -15.06
CA ASP A 351 10.28 5.38 -14.05
C ASP A 351 9.82 6.85 -13.91
N ASP A 352 9.57 7.55 -15.02
CA ASP A 352 9.01 8.92 -15.02
C ASP A 352 7.66 8.97 -14.29
N MET A 353 6.77 8.01 -14.57
CA MET A 353 5.44 7.97 -13.96
C MET A 353 5.49 7.63 -12.48
N LEU A 354 6.38 6.72 -12.09
CA LEU A 354 6.63 6.43 -10.68
C LEU A 354 7.22 7.64 -9.99
N ASP A 355 8.14 8.37 -10.62
CA ASP A 355 8.67 9.62 -10.07
C ASP A 355 7.57 10.63 -9.79
N VAL A 356 6.71 10.90 -10.77
CA VAL A 356 5.53 11.76 -10.59
C VAL A 356 4.67 11.27 -9.43
N ARG A 357 4.41 9.97 -9.33
CA ARG A 357 3.58 9.38 -8.26
C ARG A 357 4.21 9.57 -6.88
N TYR A 358 5.52 9.35 -6.74
CA TYR A 358 6.22 9.50 -5.46
C TYR A 358 6.44 10.95 -5.05
N THR A 359 6.52 11.88 -5.99
CA THR A 359 6.86 13.29 -5.71
C THR A 359 5.67 14.23 -5.68
N THR A 360 4.52 13.85 -6.28
CA THR A 360 3.34 14.72 -6.31
C THR A 360 2.74 14.84 -4.92
N ARG A 361 2.51 16.10 -4.51
CA ARG A 361 1.97 16.47 -3.19
C ARG A 361 0.57 17.08 -3.31
N MET A 362 -0.25 16.90 -2.28
CA MET A 362 -1.55 17.56 -2.17
C MET A 362 -1.36 19.06 -2.00
N ARG A 363 -2.17 19.84 -2.72
CA ARG A 363 -2.14 21.30 -2.66
C ARG A 363 -2.38 21.80 -1.24
N GLY A 364 -1.49 22.65 -0.73
CA GLY A 364 -1.61 23.30 0.57
C GLY A 364 -1.20 22.47 1.79
N THR A 365 -0.98 21.15 1.64
CA THR A 365 -0.60 20.29 2.78
C THR A 365 0.82 19.74 2.69
N GLY A 366 1.39 19.60 1.49
CA GLY A 366 2.70 18.98 1.30
C GLY A 366 2.75 17.46 1.54
N ILE A 367 1.62 16.83 1.85
CA ILE A 367 1.49 15.38 2.04
C ILE A 367 1.40 14.70 0.67
N ALA A 368 1.85 13.45 0.53
CA ALA A 368 1.76 12.71 -0.73
C ALA A 368 0.33 12.66 -1.29
N LEU A 369 0.19 12.92 -2.59
CA LEU A 369 -1.12 12.82 -3.27
C LEU A 369 -1.61 11.37 -3.29
N ASP A 370 -0.72 10.42 -3.51
CA ASP A 370 -1.04 8.99 -3.50
C ASP A 370 -1.46 8.53 -2.09
N PRO A 371 -2.62 7.87 -1.94
CA PRO A 371 -3.14 7.45 -0.63
C PRO A 371 -2.23 6.46 0.09
N ASP A 372 -1.59 5.51 -0.63
CA ASP A 372 -0.74 4.49 -0.03
C ASP A 372 0.55 5.13 0.50
N LEU A 373 1.19 6.00 -0.30
CA LEU A 373 2.35 6.77 0.13
C LEU A 373 2.03 7.69 1.29
N ARG A 374 0.90 8.39 1.23
CA ARG A 374 0.46 9.32 2.29
C ARG A 374 0.33 8.62 3.64
N LYS A 375 -0.32 7.46 3.69
CA LYS A 375 -0.49 6.68 4.91
C LYS A 375 0.86 6.18 5.45
N SER A 376 1.71 5.70 4.57
CA SER A 376 3.07 5.26 4.89
C SER A 376 3.94 6.39 5.45
N GLU A 377 3.89 7.59 4.83
CA GLU A 377 4.62 8.77 5.32
C GLU A 377 4.12 9.22 6.70
N ILE A 378 2.80 9.29 6.89
CA ILE A 378 2.19 9.69 8.16
C ILE A 378 2.53 8.69 9.27
N ALA A 379 2.44 7.39 9.00
CA ALA A 379 2.79 6.35 9.96
C ALA A 379 4.27 6.42 10.36
N ARG A 380 5.16 6.66 9.39
CA ARG A 380 6.60 6.85 9.64
C ARG A 380 6.85 8.05 10.54
N HIS A 381 6.25 9.21 10.23
CA HIS A 381 6.45 10.43 11.03
C HIS A 381 5.98 10.24 12.48
N ALA A 382 4.86 9.55 12.69
CA ALA A 382 4.39 9.23 14.03
C ALA A 382 5.35 8.26 14.75
N TYR A 383 5.79 7.20 14.07
CA TYR A 383 6.77 6.25 14.57
C TYR A 383 8.07 6.94 15.02
N ASP A 384 8.63 7.78 14.14
CA ASP A 384 9.90 8.49 14.40
C ASP A 384 9.76 9.46 15.58
N ALA A 385 8.66 10.24 15.63
CA ALA A 385 8.43 11.22 16.69
C ALA A 385 8.24 10.55 18.05
N VAL A 386 7.42 9.50 18.13
CA VAL A 386 7.14 8.76 19.36
C VAL A 386 8.37 7.97 19.81
N GLY A 387 9.03 7.28 18.88
CA GLY A 387 10.25 6.52 19.18
C GLY A 387 11.36 7.43 19.74
N LYS A 388 11.57 8.61 19.13
CA LYS A 388 12.52 9.61 19.62
C LYS A 388 12.16 10.13 21.01
N LYS A 389 10.87 10.37 21.28
CA LYS A 389 10.42 10.92 22.57
C LYS A 389 10.53 9.90 23.69
N LEU A 390 10.15 8.64 23.44
CA LEU A 390 10.23 7.57 24.44
C LEU A 390 11.67 7.07 24.65
N ALA A 391 12.54 7.22 23.66
CA ALA A 391 13.97 6.84 23.72
C ALA A 391 14.22 5.41 24.25
N GLY A 392 13.35 4.47 23.91
CA GLY A 392 13.40 3.07 24.37
C GLY A 392 12.76 2.79 25.73
N GLY A 393 12.22 3.83 26.40
CA GLY A 393 11.41 3.68 27.61
C GLY A 393 9.95 3.35 27.29
N HIS A 394 9.13 3.28 28.35
CA HIS A 394 7.70 3.02 28.30
C HIS A 394 6.89 4.31 28.48
N GLY A 395 5.70 4.37 27.86
CA GLY A 395 4.81 5.51 28.03
C GLY A 395 3.49 5.41 27.30
N LYS A 396 2.55 6.26 27.72
CA LYS A 396 1.27 6.45 27.07
C LYS A 396 1.35 7.65 26.15
N VAL A 397 0.79 7.57 24.97
CA VAL A 397 0.83 8.62 23.95
C VAL A 397 -0.58 8.99 23.50
N ALA A 398 -0.81 10.27 23.24
CA ALA A 398 -2.07 10.73 22.65
C ALA A 398 -1.77 11.75 21.53
N PHE A 399 -2.48 11.63 20.43
CA PHE A 399 -2.41 12.56 19.31
C PHE A 399 -3.58 13.53 19.40
N LEU A 400 -3.28 14.80 19.63
CA LEU A 400 -4.27 15.88 19.75
C LEU A 400 -4.34 16.67 18.45
N LEU A 401 -5.48 16.65 17.80
CA LEU A 401 -5.79 17.38 16.56
C LEU A 401 -7.19 18.01 16.65
N PRO A 402 -7.41 19.03 17.51
CA PRO A 402 -8.67 19.73 17.56
C PRO A 402 -8.96 20.38 16.20
N SER A 403 -10.24 20.34 15.79
CA SER A 403 -10.69 20.86 14.49
C SER A 403 -10.31 22.32 14.22
N SER A 404 -10.14 23.10 15.29
CA SER A 404 -9.77 24.53 15.25
C SER A 404 -8.27 24.78 15.30
N LEU A 405 -7.43 23.76 15.57
CA LEU A 405 -5.99 23.94 15.72
C LEU A 405 -5.32 24.13 14.36
N ARG A 406 -4.88 25.33 14.05
CA ARG A 406 -4.24 25.70 12.76
C ARG A 406 -2.76 25.88 12.85
N THR A 407 -2.25 26.28 14.01
CA THR A 407 -0.82 26.58 14.22
C THR A 407 -0.41 26.18 15.61
N ILE A 408 0.67 25.43 15.72
CA ILE A 408 1.26 25.03 16.99
C ILE A 408 2.79 25.23 16.93
N TYR A 409 3.42 25.25 18.08
CA TYR A 409 4.87 25.39 18.20
C TYR A 409 5.51 24.02 18.48
N SER A 410 6.57 23.69 17.76
CA SER A 410 7.38 22.54 18.09
C SER A 410 8.08 22.75 19.41
N THR A 411 7.95 21.82 20.34
CA THR A 411 8.70 21.82 21.60
C THR A 411 10.20 21.54 21.39
N ALA A 412 10.54 20.86 20.29
CA ALA A 412 11.93 20.51 19.99
C ALA A 412 12.72 21.66 19.37
N THR A 413 12.09 22.48 18.51
CA THR A 413 12.78 23.54 17.76
C THR A 413 12.35 24.94 18.14
N GLY A 414 11.23 25.10 18.86
CA GLY A 414 10.61 26.40 19.12
C GLY A 414 9.97 27.04 17.88
N GLU A 415 9.98 26.35 16.75
CA GLU A 415 9.46 26.87 15.50
C GLU A 415 7.93 26.81 15.44
N ARG A 416 7.35 27.82 14.79
CA ARG A 416 5.92 27.88 14.52
C ARG A 416 5.57 26.92 13.37
N ILE A 417 4.81 25.89 13.69
CA ILE A 417 4.38 24.88 12.72
C ILE A 417 2.89 25.05 12.44
N ARG A 418 2.54 25.11 11.16
CA ARG A 418 1.14 25.10 10.77
C ARG A 418 0.57 23.70 11.01
N ALA A 419 -0.42 23.57 11.86
CA ALA A 419 -1.13 22.32 12.07
C ALA A 419 -1.83 21.84 10.79
N ALA A 420 -2.13 20.57 10.71
CA ALA A 420 -2.97 20.04 9.65
C ALA A 420 -4.30 20.81 9.62
N VAL A 421 -4.71 21.20 8.42
CA VAL A 421 -6.01 21.85 8.25
C VAL A 421 -7.08 20.89 8.76
N PRO A 422 -7.99 21.33 9.62
CA PRO A 422 -9.05 20.49 10.14
C PRO A 422 -10.13 20.26 9.07
N ASP A 423 -9.77 19.56 8.02
CA ASP A 423 -10.82 18.76 7.45
C ASP A 423 -10.80 17.44 8.23
N SER A 424 -11.96 16.84 8.35
CA SER A 424 -12.16 15.52 8.93
C SER A 424 -11.15 14.47 8.38
N GLY A 425 -10.42 14.80 7.31
CA GLY A 425 -9.47 13.98 6.66
C GLY A 425 -8.12 13.78 7.39
N SER A 426 -7.56 14.82 8.04
CA SER A 426 -6.20 14.69 8.63
C SER A 426 -6.17 13.81 9.87
N TYR A 427 -7.15 13.98 10.75
CA TYR A 427 -7.28 13.16 11.96
C TYR A 427 -7.61 11.71 11.61
N THR A 428 -8.56 11.52 10.71
CA THR A 428 -8.95 10.20 10.20
C THR A 428 -7.79 9.52 9.48
N MET A 429 -6.95 10.28 8.76
CA MET A 429 -5.76 9.74 8.10
C MET A 429 -4.71 9.25 9.11
N LEU A 430 -4.43 9.98 10.19
CA LEU A 430 -3.46 9.55 11.19
C LEU A 430 -3.94 8.32 11.95
N ALA A 431 -5.17 8.35 12.46
CA ALA A 431 -5.78 7.22 13.14
C ALA A 431 -5.82 5.98 12.23
N GLY A 432 -6.30 6.15 10.98
CA GLY A 432 -6.34 5.07 10.00
C GLY A 432 -4.96 4.57 9.57
N ALA A 433 -3.95 5.45 9.45
CA ALA A 433 -2.59 5.03 9.10
C ALA A 433 -1.94 4.17 10.19
N LEU A 434 -2.34 4.34 11.45
CA LEU A 434 -1.80 3.65 12.62
C LEU A 434 -2.75 2.58 13.20
N ASP A 435 -3.82 2.22 12.47
CA ASP A 435 -4.87 1.32 12.92
C ASP A 435 -5.36 1.63 14.35
N ASP A 436 -5.84 2.86 14.55
CA ASP A 436 -6.30 3.37 15.84
C ASP A 436 -5.28 3.20 16.98
N GLY A 437 -3.99 3.33 16.65
CA GLY A 437 -2.87 3.29 17.59
C GLY A 437 -2.35 1.89 17.94
N ARG A 438 -3.06 0.82 17.58
CA ARG A 438 -2.56 -0.55 17.76
C ARG A 438 -1.32 -0.80 16.93
N GLY A 439 -1.31 -0.32 15.67
CA GLY A 439 -0.16 -0.42 14.80
C GLY A 439 1.08 0.26 15.38
N LEU A 440 0.92 1.41 16.05
CA LEU A 440 2.03 2.08 16.73
C LEU A 440 2.59 1.22 17.88
N ARG A 441 1.72 0.56 18.66
CA ARG A 441 2.11 -0.38 19.71
C ARG A 441 2.82 -1.62 19.16
N ALA A 442 2.42 -2.08 17.98
CA ALA A 442 3.10 -3.18 17.29
C ALA A 442 4.52 -2.80 16.82
N LEU A 443 4.71 -1.53 16.42
CA LEU A 443 6.00 -1.02 15.97
C LEU A 443 6.92 -0.60 17.13
N ILE A 444 6.36 -0.08 18.23
CA ILE A 444 7.10 0.43 19.39
C ILE A 444 6.57 -0.28 20.65
N PRO A 445 7.22 -1.37 21.08
CA PRO A 445 6.79 -2.13 22.27
C PRO A 445 6.70 -1.30 23.56
N GLY A 446 7.42 -0.17 23.65
CA GLY A 446 7.35 0.77 24.78
C GLY A 446 6.09 1.66 24.80
N VAL A 447 5.21 1.60 23.79
CA VAL A 447 3.93 2.30 23.80
C VAL A 447 2.87 1.45 24.52
N ASP A 448 2.59 1.80 25.77
CA ASP A 448 1.62 1.09 26.60
C ASP A 448 0.17 1.35 26.13
N SER A 449 -0.10 2.59 25.71
CA SER A 449 -1.40 3.02 25.18
C SER A 449 -1.21 4.11 24.14
N ALA A 450 -2.05 4.10 23.11
CA ALA A 450 -2.11 5.15 22.09
C ALA A 450 -3.58 5.60 21.91
N ALA A 451 -3.81 6.92 21.92
CA ALA A 451 -5.14 7.50 21.78
C ALA A 451 -5.16 8.63 20.75
N PHE A 452 -6.32 8.93 20.21
CA PHE A 452 -6.54 10.01 19.26
C PHE A 452 -7.62 10.94 19.79
N LEU A 453 -7.29 12.22 19.94
CA LEU A 453 -8.12 13.22 20.59
C LEU A 453 -8.43 14.36 19.63
N SER A 454 -9.70 14.70 19.45
CA SER A 454 -10.15 15.89 18.69
C SER A 454 -10.45 17.10 19.59
N ALA A 455 -10.63 16.86 20.89
CA ALA A 455 -10.94 17.86 21.90
C ALA A 455 -10.37 17.44 23.25
N TRP A 456 -10.57 18.28 24.29
CA TRP A 456 -10.29 17.89 25.66
C TRP A 456 -11.02 16.58 26.04
N THR A 457 -10.29 15.67 26.66
CA THR A 457 -10.84 14.41 27.19
C THR A 457 -10.17 14.12 28.54
N PRO A 458 -10.91 13.76 29.61
CA PRO A 458 -10.35 13.41 30.92
C PRO A 458 -9.43 12.19 30.86
N GLY A 459 -8.49 12.08 31.82
CA GLY A 459 -7.66 10.89 32.02
C GLY A 459 -6.33 10.89 31.29
N TYR A 460 -5.87 12.02 30.76
CA TYR A 460 -4.63 12.12 30.00
C TYR A 460 -3.47 12.78 30.75
N ALA A 461 -3.51 12.78 32.09
CA ALA A 461 -2.49 13.41 32.95
C ALA A 461 -1.08 12.87 32.72
N ASP A 462 -0.96 11.57 32.45
CA ASP A 462 0.30 10.85 32.29
C ASP A 462 0.65 10.55 30.82
N PHE A 463 -0.16 11.04 29.87
CA PHE A 463 0.11 10.87 28.46
C PHE A 463 1.09 11.91 27.93
N GLU A 464 1.98 11.48 27.04
CA GLU A 464 2.72 12.39 26.17
C GLU A 464 1.84 12.80 25.01
N ILE A 465 1.60 14.09 24.87
CA ILE A 465 0.70 14.65 23.86
C ILE A 465 1.48 14.99 22.60
N PHE A 466 1.00 14.49 21.47
CA PHE A 466 1.54 14.78 20.14
C PHE A 466 0.53 15.52 19.29
N SER A 467 1.01 16.23 18.28
CA SER A 467 0.17 16.77 17.22
C SER A 467 0.84 16.56 15.85
N GLN A 468 0.08 16.84 14.79
CA GLN A 468 0.50 16.66 13.41
C GLN A 468 0.45 18.00 12.66
N SER A 469 1.49 18.29 11.87
CA SER A 469 1.50 19.44 10.96
C SER A 469 0.67 19.20 9.70
N SER A 470 0.47 20.26 8.92
CA SER A 470 -0.16 20.16 7.59
C SER A 470 0.66 19.32 6.60
N THR A 471 1.94 19.08 6.87
CA THR A 471 2.82 18.22 6.07
C THR A 471 2.85 16.78 6.55
N GLY A 472 2.02 16.41 7.54
CA GLY A 472 1.99 15.08 8.13
C GLY A 472 3.10 14.81 9.16
N GLN A 473 3.98 15.79 9.42
CA GLN A 473 5.01 15.66 10.45
C GLN A 473 4.38 15.62 11.84
N CYS A 474 4.80 14.65 12.66
CA CYS A 474 4.40 14.54 14.07
C CYS A 474 5.45 15.17 14.98
N PHE A 475 5.00 15.79 16.07
CA PHE A 475 5.87 16.40 17.08
C PHE A 475 5.19 16.37 18.45
N ALA A 476 6.03 16.31 19.49
CA ALA A 476 5.58 16.33 20.87
C ALA A 476 5.16 17.73 21.29
N LEU A 477 4.02 17.85 21.94
CA LEU A 477 3.56 19.08 22.61
C LEU A 477 4.02 19.13 24.06
N GLY A 478 4.20 17.97 24.70
CA GLY A 478 4.56 17.84 26.10
C GLY A 478 3.69 16.80 26.79
N ARG A 479 3.94 16.58 28.06
CA ARG A 479 3.23 15.61 28.84
C ARG A 479 1.95 16.22 29.41
N GLY A 480 0.83 15.53 29.27
CA GLY A 480 -0.44 15.88 29.88
C GLY A 480 -0.79 17.38 29.83
N ALA A 481 -0.82 18.02 30.99
CA ALA A 481 -1.17 19.43 31.16
C ALA A 481 -0.29 20.40 30.34
N ASP A 482 1.01 20.13 30.20
CA ASP A 482 1.93 20.95 29.38
C ASP A 482 1.53 20.90 27.90
N GLY A 483 1.20 19.69 27.41
CA GLY A 483 0.74 19.49 26.03
C GLY A 483 -0.53 20.29 25.72
N PHE A 484 -1.49 20.29 26.63
CA PHE A 484 -2.73 21.06 26.49
C PHE A 484 -2.48 22.58 26.62
N ALA A 485 -1.58 23.00 27.50
CA ALA A 485 -1.19 24.40 27.61
C ALA A 485 -0.55 24.92 26.30
N LEU A 486 0.34 24.13 25.68
CA LEU A 486 0.96 24.47 24.41
C LEU A 486 -0.05 24.50 23.26
N ALA A 487 -0.98 23.54 23.21
CA ALA A 487 -2.08 23.55 22.23
C ALA A 487 -2.95 24.80 22.37
N GLY A 488 -3.34 25.16 23.60
CA GLY A 488 -4.09 26.38 23.89
C GLY A 488 -3.35 27.65 23.47
N ALA A 489 -2.04 27.74 23.76
CA ALA A 489 -1.21 28.85 23.31
C ALA A 489 -1.18 28.99 21.78
N SER A 490 -1.12 27.86 21.06
CA SER A 490 -1.14 27.82 19.60
C SER A 490 -2.48 28.26 19.01
N LEU A 491 -3.60 27.85 19.60
CA LEU A 491 -4.93 28.29 19.22
C LEU A 491 -5.09 29.81 19.40
N ILE A 492 -4.64 30.34 20.55
CA ILE A 492 -4.64 31.80 20.79
C ILE A 492 -3.80 32.51 19.72
N GLY A 493 -2.60 32.00 19.43
CA GLY A 493 -1.70 32.57 18.43
C GLY A 493 -2.26 32.56 17.01
N SER A 494 -3.18 31.68 16.68
CA SER A 494 -3.87 31.61 15.38
C SER A 494 -5.20 32.38 15.34
N GLY A 495 -5.61 32.99 16.46
CA GLY A 495 -6.86 33.74 16.56
C GLY A 495 -8.09 32.89 16.96
N ASP A 496 -7.91 31.59 17.19
CA ASP A 496 -8.98 30.66 17.61
C ASP A 496 -9.19 30.70 19.14
N VAL A 497 -9.51 31.90 19.66
CA VAL A 497 -9.53 32.17 21.11
C VAL A 497 -10.62 31.39 21.84
N LEU A 498 -11.85 31.29 21.27
CA LEU A 498 -12.93 30.54 21.92
C LEU A 498 -12.66 29.05 21.99
N PRO A 499 -12.22 28.37 20.90
CA PRO A 499 -11.77 26.98 20.97
C PRO A 499 -10.62 26.75 21.97
N ALA A 500 -9.68 27.70 22.06
CA ALA A 500 -8.62 27.65 23.08
C ALA A 500 -9.19 27.67 24.49
N ARG A 501 -10.19 28.52 24.72
CA ARG A 501 -10.84 28.64 26.02
C ARG A 501 -11.54 27.35 26.44
N GLU A 502 -12.26 26.71 25.55
CA GLU A 502 -12.93 25.43 25.82
C GLU A 502 -11.92 24.33 26.14
N LEU A 503 -10.87 24.21 25.32
CA LEU A 503 -9.80 23.23 25.54
C LEU A 503 -9.13 23.42 26.91
N LEU A 504 -8.75 24.66 27.22
CA LEU A 504 -8.03 24.98 28.45
C LEU A 504 -8.93 24.88 29.69
N ALA A 505 -10.20 25.25 29.61
CA ALA A 505 -11.17 25.12 30.69
C ALA A 505 -11.35 23.63 31.06
N GLY A 506 -11.53 22.77 30.04
CA GLY A 506 -11.62 21.33 30.25
C GLY A 506 -10.36 20.77 30.91
N ALA A 507 -9.19 21.14 30.41
CA ALA A 507 -7.91 20.70 30.99
C ALA A 507 -7.71 21.18 32.45
N LEU A 508 -8.14 22.41 32.77
CA LEU A 508 -8.09 22.92 34.15
C LEU A 508 -8.99 22.19 35.13
N GLY A 509 -10.04 21.53 34.64
CA GLY A 509 -10.88 20.64 35.46
C GLY A 509 -10.11 19.46 36.01
N GLU A 510 -9.15 18.93 35.28
CA GLU A 510 -8.29 17.82 35.69
C GLU A 510 -6.97 18.32 36.35
N PHE A 511 -6.41 19.44 35.84
CA PHE A 511 -5.14 19.98 36.34
C PHE A 511 -5.33 21.38 36.94
N PRO A 512 -6.09 21.52 38.03
CA PRO A 512 -6.50 22.84 38.56
C PRO A 512 -5.32 23.71 39.03
N ASP A 513 -4.20 23.10 39.42
CA ASP A 513 -3.04 23.78 39.97
C ASP A 513 -1.90 23.99 38.94
N HIS A 514 -2.16 23.64 37.67
CA HIS A 514 -1.16 23.76 36.60
C HIS A 514 -1.07 25.22 36.10
N ALA A 515 0.00 25.92 36.47
CA ALA A 515 0.16 27.32 36.18
C ALA A 515 0.18 27.67 34.68
N PRO A 516 0.90 26.95 33.77
CA PRO A 516 0.87 27.22 32.35
C PRO A 516 -0.53 27.11 31.72
N LEU A 517 -1.34 26.12 32.10
CA LEU A 517 -2.72 26.01 31.63
C LEU A 517 -3.55 27.24 32.04
N ARG A 518 -3.52 27.59 33.33
CA ARG A 518 -4.28 28.70 33.86
C ARG A 518 -3.82 30.03 33.26
N TYR A 519 -2.54 30.21 33.05
CA TYR A 519 -2.02 31.39 32.37
C TYR A 519 -2.54 31.50 30.93
N GLN A 520 -2.51 30.43 30.15
CA GLN A 520 -3.06 30.45 28.80
C GLN A 520 -4.59 30.66 28.82
N TYR A 521 -5.28 30.08 29.78
CA TYR A 521 -6.72 30.31 29.97
C TYR A 521 -7.03 31.76 30.26
N ALA A 522 -6.30 32.40 31.18
CA ALA A 522 -6.41 33.83 31.45
C ALA A 522 -6.17 34.67 30.18
N ARG A 523 -5.19 34.32 29.34
CA ARG A 523 -4.93 34.99 28.06
C ARG A 523 -6.12 34.95 27.12
N THR A 524 -6.97 33.91 27.14
CA THR A 524 -8.19 33.90 26.29
C THR A 524 -9.14 35.01 26.62
N PHE A 525 -9.26 35.43 27.90
CA PHE A 525 -10.08 36.54 28.32
C PHE A 525 -9.50 37.91 27.93
N TYR A 526 -8.15 38.02 27.98
CA TYR A 526 -7.47 39.21 27.47
C TYR A 526 -7.82 39.49 26.01
N PHE A 527 -7.71 38.47 25.15
CA PHE A 527 -8.00 38.62 23.71
C PHE A 527 -9.48 38.79 23.37
N THR A 528 -10.39 38.52 24.30
CA THR A 528 -11.83 38.80 24.14
C THR A 528 -12.28 40.07 24.87
N GLY A 529 -11.35 40.83 25.48
CA GLY A 529 -11.66 42.11 26.15
C GLY A 529 -12.22 41.98 27.57
N ASP A 530 -12.31 40.76 28.12
CA ASP A 530 -12.80 40.53 29.50
C ASP A 530 -11.66 40.63 30.52
N SER A 531 -11.25 41.86 30.80
CA SER A 531 -10.16 42.11 31.75
C SER A 531 -10.48 41.67 33.18
N ALA A 532 -11.76 41.60 33.56
CA ALA A 532 -12.18 41.18 34.90
C ALA A 532 -11.96 39.65 35.05
N ALA A 533 -12.39 38.86 34.09
CA ALA A 533 -12.17 37.42 34.09
C ALA A 533 -10.68 37.10 34.02
N MET A 534 -9.92 37.81 33.16
CA MET A 534 -8.46 37.63 33.08
C MET A 534 -7.80 37.80 34.46
N ARG A 535 -8.11 38.90 35.16
CA ARG A 535 -7.53 39.18 36.49
C ARG A 535 -7.93 38.13 37.53
N ARG A 536 -9.17 37.66 37.53
CA ARG A 536 -9.59 36.55 38.39
C ARG A 536 -8.76 35.29 38.18
N GLU A 537 -8.56 34.89 36.92
CA GLU A 537 -7.79 33.71 36.61
C GLU A 537 -6.29 33.86 36.95
N LEU A 538 -5.72 35.05 36.74
CA LEU A 538 -4.33 35.32 37.16
C LEU A 538 -4.22 35.34 38.71
N GLY A 539 -5.19 35.86 39.43
CA GLY A 539 -5.26 35.80 40.89
C GLY A 539 -5.36 34.33 41.40
N GLU A 540 -6.16 33.51 40.71
CA GLU A 540 -6.29 32.10 41.03
C GLU A 540 -4.97 31.33 40.72
N LEU A 541 -4.22 31.71 39.67
CA LEU A 541 -2.89 31.20 39.40
C LEU A 541 -1.92 31.48 40.57
N LEU A 542 -1.89 32.74 41.06
CA LEU A 542 -1.07 33.14 42.16
C LEU A 542 -1.40 32.39 43.46
N ARG A 543 -2.69 32.10 43.68
CA ARG A 543 -3.16 31.36 44.85
C ARG A 543 -2.81 29.88 44.80
N ARG A 544 -2.98 29.23 43.62
CA ARG A 544 -2.84 27.77 43.47
C ARG A 544 -1.42 27.32 43.20
N ALA A 545 -0.64 28.11 42.50
CA ALA A 545 0.73 27.79 42.12
C ALA A 545 1.73 28.91 42.49
N PRO A 546 1.82 29.32 43.77
CA PRO A 546 2.59 30.51 44.17
C PRO A 546 4.09 30.37 43.92
N GLY A 547 4.62 29.14 43.85
CA GLY A 547 6.06 28.86 43.59
C GLY A 547 6.41 28.66 42.13
N ASP A 548 5.45 28.76 41.21
CA ASP A 548 5.72 28.59 39.78
C ASP A 548 6.40 29.90 39.22
N PRO A 549 7.42 29.77 38.33
CA PRO A 549 8.04 30.92 37.68
C PRO A 549 7.09 31.85 36.94
N LEU A 550 5.94 31.32 36.43
CA LEU A 550 4.89 32.15 35.85
C LEU A 550 4.17 33.00 36.87
N ALA A 551 3.99 32.52 38.11
CA ALA A 551 3.36 33.28 39.16
C ALA A 551 4.25 34.50 39.53
N GLU A 552 5.56 34.37 39.56
CA GLU A 552 6.48 35.47 39.77
C GLU A 552 6.32 36.55 38.68
N ARG A 553 6.37 36.14 37.42
CA ARG A 553 6.16 37.03 36.27
C ARG A 553 4.78 37.74 36.30
N VAL A 554 3.76 37.05 36.73
CA VAL A 554 2.42 37.64 36.87
C VAL A 554 2.41 38.69 37.97
N ARG A 555 3.08 38.47 39.12
CA ARG A 555 3.19 39.47 40.19
C ARG A 555 3.93 40.74 39.71
N GLU A 556 5.05 40.54 39.03
CA GLU A 556 5.88 41.61 38.47
C GLU A 556 5.11 42.45 37.42
N SER A 557 4.24 41.80 36.64
CA SER A 557 3.47 42.49 35.62
C SER A 557 2.34 43.38 36.15
N GLY A 558 1.96 43.23 37.43
CA GLY A 558 0.84 43.93 38.02
C GLY A 558 -0.54 43.66 37.40
N LEU A 559 -0.63 42.65 36.55
CA LEU A 559 -1.87 42.33 35.80
C LEU A 559 -2.90 41.53 36.61
N ALA A 560 -2.52 40.92 37.71
CA ALA A 560 -3.44 40.24 38.59
C ALA A 560 -4.18 41.24 39.48
N ALA A 561 -5.43 40.98 39.82
CA ALA A 561 -6.09 41.70 40.88
C ALA A 561 -5.27 41.51 42.18
N THR A 562 -4.91 42.60 42.86
CA THR A 562 -4.43 42.52 44.24
C THR A 562 -5.53 41.84 45.06
N PRO A 563 -5.20 40.85 45.89
CA PRO A 563 -6.20 40.10 46.66
C PRO A 563 -6.98 41.01 47.59
#